data_b727c22f3a5d269d4bab139ae5540d7c
#
_entry.id   b727c22f3a5d269d4bab139ae5540d7c
#
_cell.length_a   1.000
_cell.length_b   1.000
_cell.length_c   1.000
_cell.angle_alpha   90.00
_cell.angle_beta   90.00
_cell.angle_gamma   90.00
#
_symmetry.space_group_name_H-M   'P 1'
#
loop_
_entity.id
_entity.type
_entity.pdbx_description
1 polymer ?
#
loop_
_entity_poly.entity_id
_entity_poly.type
_entity_poly.pdbx_seq_one_letter_code
_entity_poly.pdbx_strand_id
1 'polypeptide(L)'
;MALLIPIAFAAGLVTAFTPCILPVLPIVLAGGAEGTRRRPYAIVAGLVTTFTVFTLAGAWIFHELHIPAKYQTQIGAAMLLVVALTLIVPQAAELLERPFLFLTRRRTGDLGGGFFLGASLGLVFVPCAGPVFAAVSTNVGSHRVGAETVVIALAYALGAAIPMLILAHGSRRVALAFRTHAQTVRLSAGVVMAAAAVVISAHWAEDLQKSVPGYVASIQDAIEGNHAARKQLARLQGRSSHQHFARPNRTRLSEHDLASRVMKVPLGDYGAAPDFHGISHWLNSEPLTLASLSGHVVLVDFWTYSCINWLRTLPHLEQWYRAYRSRGLVIVGVHTPEFAFEHDYGNVRDAVKRLGVRYPVAMDNGYDTWNAYQNQYWPAEYLIDQRGEVRHINFGEGDYGTTDKDIRLLLEAGGASALPTAKREPDLTPKTNITPESYLGYARLDRFANGHVDPNVTHTYAFPRSLPADELAYAGTWTVQSQRIIAGAGARLRLHFHAHDVYIVLGGHGNVRATVDGRPARAIRVTGDRLYTVVSSRKVRDAILELAFTRGVQAYSFTFG
;
A
#
# COMPACT_ATOMS: atom_id res chain seq x y z
N MET A 1 4.24 3.88 21.11
CA MET A 1 5.51 4.46 21.52
C MET A 1 6.56 3.40 21.81
N ALA A 2 6.42 2.50 22.80
CA ALA A 2 7.48 1.57 23.23
C ALA A 2 7.97 0.61 22.12
N LEU A 3 7.20 0.31 21.08
CA LEU A 3 7.57 -0.58 19.98
C LEU A 3 8.08 0.17 18.74
N LEU A 4 7.65 1.41 18.52
CA LEU A 4 8.08 2.23 17.37
C LEU A 4 9.53 2.69 17.49
N ILE A 5 9.99 2.96 18.70
CA ILE A 5 11.39 3.37 18.96
C ILE A 5 12.39 2.27 18.55
N PRO A 6 12.25 1.00 19.00
CA PRO A 6 13.17 -0.05 18.56
C PRO A 6 13.05 -0.38 17.07
N ILE A 7 11.85 -0.26 16.47
CA ILE A 7 11.67 -0.46 15.02
C ILE A 7 12.37 0.66 14.23
N ALA A 8 12.19 1.93 14.61
CA ALA A 8 12.88 3.06 13.98
C ALA A 8 14.40 2.94 14.13
N PHE A 9 14.87 2.51 15.31
CA PHE A 9 16.28 2.26 15.57
C PHE A 9 16.84 1.13 14.70
N ALA A 10 16.13 0.00 14.58
CA ALA A 10 16.52 -1.13 13.73
C ALA A 10 16.50 -0.74 12.25
N ALA A 11 15.51 0.03 11.80
CA ALA A 11 15.46 0.57 10.44
C ALA A 11 16.65 1.48 10.14
N GLY A 12 17.05 2.34 11.09
CA GLY A 12 18.27 3.16 11.00
C GLY A 12 19.53 2.31 10.88
N LEU A 13 19.63 1.22 11.64
CA LEU A 13 20.75 0.29 11.58
C LEU A 13 20.87 -0.39 10.20
N VAL A 14 19.77 -0.83 9.63
CA VAL A 14 19.71 -1.44 8.28
C VAL A 14 20.07 -0.43 7.21
N THR A 15 19.58 0.81 7.34
CA THR A 15 19.85 1.89 6.38
C THR A 15 21.33 2.26 6.33
N ALA A 16 22.10 2.03 7.40
CA ALA A 16 23.55 2.26 7.42
C ALA A 16 24.32 1.39 6.40
N PHE A 17 23.74 0.29 5.92
CA PHE A 17 24.32 -0.58 4.90
C PHE A 17 23.77 -0.31 3.48
N THR A 18 22.96 0.71 3.29
CA THR A 18 22.45 1.07 1.96
C THR A 18 23.55 1.68 1.08
N PRO A 19 23.44 1.54 -0.26
CA PRO A 19 24.46 2.04 -1.19
C PRO A 19 24.65 3.56 -1.13
N CYS A 20 23.73 4.30 -0.53
CA CYS A 20 23.84 5.75 -0.35
C CYS A 20 24.88 6.14 0.72
N ILE A 21 25.15 5.26 1.69
CA ILE A 21 26.08 5.53 2.80
C ILE A 21 27.50 5.08 2.47
N LEU A 22 27.65 4.09 1.61
CA LEU A 22 28.94 3.54 1.19
C LEU A 22 29.93 4.61 0.66
N PRO A 23 29.53 5.61 -0.16
CA PRO A 23 30.46 6.66 -0.64
C PRO A 23 30.90 7.65 0.45
N VAL A 24 30.11 7.78 1.52
CA VAL A 24 30.38 8.67 2.64
C VAL A 24 31.39 8.08 3.62
N LEU A 25 31.47 6.76 3.65
CA LEU A 25 32.33 5.99 4.55
C LEU A 25 33.81 6.37 4.45
N PRO A 26 34.42 6.51 3.26
CA PRO A 26 35.83 6.96 3.11
C PRO A 26 36.06 8.36 3.66
N ILE A 27 35.08 9.27 3.52
CA ILE A 27 35.17 10.66 3.99
C ILE A 27 35.13 10.72 5.52
N VAL A 28 34.25 9.92 6.15
CA VAL A 28 34.17 9.81 7.60
C VAL A 28 35.44 9.17 8.20
N LEU A 29 35.95 8.13 7.54
CA LEU A 29 37.21 7.47 7.94
C LEU A 29 38.42 8.39 7.80
N ALA A 30 38.52 9.16 6.72
CA ALA A 30 39.59 10.15 6.51
C ALA A 30 39.49 11.31 7.52
N GLY A 31 38.28 11.85 7.73
CA GLY A 31 38.04 12.91 8.69
C GLY A 31 38.25 12.49 10.16
N GLY A 32 38.08 11.20 10.48
CA GLY A 32 38.33 10.64 11.80
C GLY A 32 39.81 10.32 12.08
N ALA A 33 40.61 10.10 11.02
CA ALA A 33 42.04 9.73 11.14
C ALA A 33 42.97 10.94 11.36
N GLU A 34 42.54 12.16 11.03
CA GLU A 34 43.34 13.40 11.07
C GLU A 34 42.85 14.38 12.16
N GLY A 35 42.68 13.94 13.42
CA GLY A 35 42.22 14.85 14.47
C GLY A 35 42.20 14.25 15.88
N THR A 36 41.68 15.02 16.82
CA THR A 36 41.51 14.59 18.23
C THR A 36 40.53 13.43 18.33
N ARG A 37 40.66 12.58 19.36
CA ARG A 37 39.76 11.43 19.65
C ARG A 37 38.27 11.81 19.72
N ARG A 38 37.94 13.09 19.83
CA ARG A 38 36.56 13.63 19.93
C ARG A 38 35.94 14.01 18.57
N ARG A 39 36.73 14.10 17.51
CA ARG A 39 36.28 14.54 16.18
C ARG A 39 35.22 13.62 15.54
N PRO A 40 35.29 12.27 15.65
CA PRO A 40 34.23 11.40 15.14
C PRO A 40 32.87 11.65 15.79
N TYR A 41 32.86 11.96 17.11
CA TYR A 41 31.62 12.30 17.83
C TYR A 41 31.01 13.62 17.35
N ALA A 42 31.86 14.61 17.04
CA ALA A 42 31.39 15.88 16.48
C ALA A 42 30.78 15.71 15.08
N ILE A 43 31.35 14.82 14.24
CA ILE A 43 30.82 14.48 12.90
C ILE A 43 29.43 13.82 13.04
N VAL A 44 29.31 12.83 13.92
CA VAL A 44 28.02 12.15 14.16
C VAL A 44 26.98 13.09 14.75
N ALA A 45 27.35 13.96 15.68
CA ALA A 45 26.46 14.98 16.24
C ALA A 45 25.96 15.95 15.15
N GLY A 46 26.83 16.41 14.27
CA GLY A 46 26.47 17.25 13.12
C GLY A 46 25.50 16.55 12.18
N LEU A 47 25.75 15.28 11.84
CA LEU A 47 24.92 14.46 10.99
C LEU A 47 23.51 14.27 11.57
N VAL A 48 23.42 13.82 12.84
CA VAL A 48 22.14 13.58 13.53
C VAL A 48 21.33 14.86 13.63
N THR A 49 21.97 15.99 14.01
CA THR A 49 21.30 17.27 14.17
C THR A 49 20.74 17.77 12.84
N THR A 50 21.58 17.80 11.79
CA THR A 50 21.16 18.30 10.47
C THR A 50 20.11 17.41 9.84
N PHE A 51 20.26 16.10 9.93
CA PHE A 51 19.26 15.14 9.47
C PHE A 51 17.90 15.36 10.14
N THR A 52 17.88 15.46 11.48
CA THR A 52 16.63 15.65 12.23
C THR A 52 15.98 17.00 11.90
N VAL A 53 16.76 18.09 11.86
CA VAL A 53 16.24 19.42 11.52
C VAL A 53 15.69 19.46 10.09
N PHE A 54 16.42 18.92 9.11
CA PHE A 54 15.97 18.91 7.72
C PHE A 54 14.73 18.01 7.48
N THR A 55 14.66 16.88 8.16
CA THR A 55 13.49 15.99 8.07
C THR A 55 12.25 16.67 8.63
N LEU A 56 12.37 17.35 9.77
CA LEU A 56 11.26 18.07 10.40
C LEU A 56 10.89 19.34 9.61
N ALA A 57 11.87 20.11 9.15
CA ALA A 57 11.64 21.31 8.36
C ALA A 57 11.05 20.96 6.98
N GLY A 58 11.55 19.90 6.34
CA GLY A 58 11.02 19.39 5.08
C GLY A 58 9.56 18.96 5.22
N ALA A 59 9.23 18.18 6.25
CA ALA A 59 7.86 17.75 6.51
C ALA A 59 6.93 18.96 6.75
N TRP A 60 7.39 19.98 7.47
CA TRP A 60 6.63 21.20 7.71
C TRP A 60 6.42 22.01 6.42
N ILE A 61 7.46 22.21 5.61
CA ILE A 61 7.40 22.95 4.34
C ILE A 61 6.45 22.25 3.35
N PHE A 62 6.54 20.93 3.19
CA PHE A 62 5.66 20.18 2.29
C PHE A 62 4.21 20.22 2.74
N HIS A 63 3.95 20.24 4.05
CA HIS A 63 2.62 20.39 4.61
C HIS A 63 2.03 21.79 4.31
N GLU A 64 2.80 22.85 4.52
CA GLU A 64 2.34 24.23 4.33
C GLU A 64 2.08 24.56 2.85
N LEU A 65 2.91 24.03 1.94
CA LEU A 65 2.78 24.27 0.49
C LEU A 65 1.75 23.37 -0.21
N HIS A 66 1.08 22.43 0.49
CA HIS A 66 0.08 21.51 -0.07
C HIS A 66 0.56 20.80 -1.37
N ILE A 67 1.84 20.42 -1.43
CA ILE A 67 2.43 19.81 -2.62
C ILE A 67 1.92 18.36 -2.76
N PRO A 68 1.26 17.98 -3.88
CA PRO A 68 0.80 16.61 -4.10
C PRO A 68 1.95 15.59 -4.02
N ALA A 69 1.65 14.41 -3.48
CA ALA A 69 2.63 13.33 -3.27
C ALA A 69 3.44 12.96 -4.54
N LYS A 70 2.83 13.10 -5.72
CA LYS A 70 3.48 12.88 -7.02
C LYS A 70 4.71 13.77 -7.24
N TYR A 71 4.64 15.05 -6.84
CA TYR A 71 5.77 15.97 -6.98
C TYR A 71 6.86 15.74 -5.93
N GLN A 72 6.49 15.23 -4.74
CA GLN A 72 7.46 14.87 -3.69
C GLN A 72 8.42 13.77 -4.17
N THR A 73 7.89 12.73 -4.84
CA THR A 73 8.68 11.63 -5.40
C THR A 73 9.61 12.13 -6.52
N GLN A 74 9.12 13.01 -7.39
CA GLN A 74 9.93 13.58 -8.48
C GLN A 74 11.05 14.50 -7.96
N ILE A 75 10.77 15.32 -6.94
CA ILE A 75 11.78 16.16 -6.28
C ILE A 75 12.85 15.29 -5.61
N GLY A 76 12.46 14.23 -4.93
CA GLY A 76 13.39 13.27 -4.33
C GLY A 76 14.28 12.57 -5.37
N ALA A 77 13.71 12.13 -6.50
CA ALA A 77 14.45 11.53 -7.61
C ALA A 77 15.40 12.52 -8.29
N ALA A 78 14.99 13.78 -8.49
CA ALA A 78 15.84 14.83 -9.03
C ALA A 78 17.03 15.14 -8.09
N MET A 79 16.81 15.21 -6.79
CA MET A 79 17.88 15.37 -5.79
C MET A 79 18.88 14.20 -5.82
N LEU A 80 18.37 12.95 -5.88
CA LEU A 80 19.23 11.77 -6.01
C LEU A 80 20.07 11.81 -7.28
N LEU A 81 19.52 12.27 -8.40
CA LEU A 81 20.21 12.38 -9.67
C LEU A 81 21.31 13.46 -9.63
N VAL A 82 21.05 14.59 -8.98
CA VAL A 82 22.08 15.63 -8.76
C VAL A 82 23.23 15.09 -7.91
N VAL A 83 22.94 14.38 -6.82
CA VAL A 83 23.97 13.78 -5.97
C VAL A 83 24.75 12.70 -6.75
N ALA A 84 24.09 11.85 -7.53
CA ALA A 84 24.74 10.86 -8.38
C ALA A 84 25.69 11.51 -9.40
N LEU A 85 25.27 12.62 -10.01
CA LEU A 85 26.07 13.37 -10.96
C LEU A 85 27.33 13.96 -10.32
N THR A 86 27.23 14.48 -9.08
CA THR A 86 28.42 14.99 -8.35
C THR A 86 29.38 13.87 -7.95
N LEU A 87 28.90 12.65 -7.78
CA LEU A 87 29.74 11.49 -7.51
C LEU A 87 30.44 10.97 -8.77
N ILE A 88 29.79 11.03 -9.93
CA ILE A 88 30.34 10.53 -11.21
C ILE A 88 31.29 11.55 -11.84
N VAL A 89 30.93 12.84 -11.82
CA VAL A 89 31.67 13.91 -12.49
C VAL A 89 32.38 14.79 -11.46
N PRO A 90 33.73 14.69 -11.35
CA PRO A 90 34.51 15.49 -10.37
C PRO A 90 34.35 17.01 -10.53
N GLN A 91 34.20 17.47 -11.76
CA GLN A 91 34.03 18.90 -12.08
C GLN A 91 32.70 19.48 -11.57
N ALA A 92 31.64 18.65 -11.50
CA ALA A 92 30.35 19.04 -10.94
C ALA A 92 30.42 19.20 -9.41
N ALA A 93 31.24 18.38 -8.74
CA ALA A 93 31.53 18.53 -7.31
C ALA A 93 32.22 19.86 -7.01
N GLU A 94 33.27 20.24 -7.79
CA GLU A 94 33.98 21.51 -7.62
C GLU A 94 33.08 22.74 -7.84
N LEU A 95 32.15 22.66 -8.78
CA LEU A 95 31.20 23.75 -9.06
C LEU A 95 30.20 23.95 -7.89
N LEU A 96 29.75 22.86 -7.29
CA LEU A 96 28.81 22.87 -6.16
C LEU A 96 29.51 23.27 -4.84
N GLU A 97 30.78 22.94 -4.68
CA GLU A 97 31.59 23.28 -3.49
C GLU A 97 32.03 24.75 -3.44
N ARG A 98 32.18 25.43 -4.60
CA ARG A 98 32.63 26.83 -4.67
C ARG A 98 31.86 27.81 -3.75
N PRO A 99 30.53 27.83 -3.68
CA PRO A 99 29.82 28.72 -2.76
C PRO A 99 30.03 28.36 -1.27
N PHE A 100 30.28 27.09 -0.94
CA PHE A 100 30.50 26.62 0.43
C PHE A 100 31.93 26.84 0.92
N LEU A 101 32.92 26.93 0.02
CA LEU A 101 34.32 27.22 0.35
C LEU A 101 34.47 28.61 1.02
N PHE A 102 33.54 29.54 0.73
CA PHE A 102 33.55 30.86 1.37
C PHE A 102 33.16 30.76 2.89
N LEU A 103 32.29 29.82 3.26
CA LEU A 103 31.87 29.60 4.66
C LEU A 103 32.95 28.85 5.47
N THR A 104 33.76 28.00 4.84
CA THR A 104 34.77 27.16 5.51
C THR A 104 36.12 27.86 5.71
N ARG A 105 36.34 29.03 5.10
CA ARG A 105 37.59 29.83 5.24
C ARG A 105 37.78 30.46 6.63
N ARG A 106 36.76 30.50 7.48
CA ARG A 106 36.96 30.87 8.90
C ARG A 106 37.52 29.67 9.63
N ARG A 107 38.74 29.80 10.17
CA ARG A 107 39.41 28.83 11.06
C ARG A 107 38.50 28.53 12.26
N THR A 108 37.63 27.55 12.14
CA THR A 108 36.93 26.94 13.26
C THR A 108 37.82 25.85 13.85
N GLY A 109 38.02 25.82 15.15
CA GLY A 109 38.86 24.82 15.81
C GLY A 109 38.42 23.38 15.50
N ASP A 110 39.24 22.39 15.81
CA ASP A 110 39.16 20.97 15.43
C ASP A 110 37.78 20.32 15.64
N LEU A 111 37.05 20.72 16.69
CA LEU A 111 35.66 20.28 16.99
C LEU A 111 34.61 20.94 16.05
N GLY A 112 34.78 22.22 15.70
CA GLY A 112 33.88 22.93 14.80
C GLY A 112 33.96 22.39 13.37
N GLY A 113 35.18 22.10 12.87
CA GLY A 113 35.38 21.49 11.56
C GLY A 113 34.74 20.10 11.43
N GLY A 114 34.75 19.29 12.51
CA GLY A 114 34.07 17.98 12.55
C GLY A 114 32.55 18.11 12.47
N PHE A 115 31.95 19.02 13.22
CA PHE A 115 30.51 19.26 13.23
C PHE A 115 29.98 19.74 11.87
N PHE A 116 30.66 20.69 11.23
CA PHE A 116 30.28 21.19 9.89
C PHE A 116 30.40 20.11 8.81
N LEU A 117 31.42 19.26 8.91
CA LEU A 117 31.56 18.12 8.00
C LEU A 117 30.44 17.10 8.21
N GLY A 118 30.05 16.82 9.45
CA GLY A 118 28.88 15.99 9.76
C GLY A 118 27.57 16.60 9.28
N ALA A 119 27.43 17.92 9.39
CA ALA A 119 26.24 18.65 8.96
C ALA A 119 26.08 18.61 7.43
N SER A 120 27.15 18.78 6.66
CA SER A 120 27.10 18.66 5.19
C SER A 120 26.77 17.24 4.73
N LEU A 121 27.27 16.22 5.44
CA LEU A 121 26.93 14.83 5.18
C LEU A 121 25.46 14.53 5.51
N GLY A 122 24.91 15.11 6.60
CA GLY A 122 23.50 14.98 6.96
C GLY A 122 22.55 15.50 5.88
N LEU A 123 22.93 16.55 5.17
CA LEU A 123 22.15 17.10 4.05
C LEU A 123 22.06 16.11 2.88
N VAL A 124 23.14 15.42 2.57
CA VAL A 124 23.20 14.39 1.50
C VAL A 124 22.36 13.17 1.87
N PHE A 125 22.12 12.94 3.17
CA PHE A 125 21.38 11.80 3.68
C PHE A 125 19.84 11.93 3.57
N VAL A 126 19.31 13.14 3.47
CA VAL A 126 17.86 13.42 3.45
C VAL A 126 17.11 12.66 2.35
N PRO A 127 17.58 12.62 1.08
CA PRO A 127 16.86 11.88 0.03
C PRO A 127 16.85 10.36 0.24
N CYS A 128 17.84 9.80 0.96
CA CYS A 128 17.92 8.36 1.24
C CYS A 128 16.98 7.89 2.35
N ALA A 129 16.45 8.81 3.14
CA ALA A 129 15.47 8.53 4.19
C ALA A 129 14.01 8.51 3.68
N GLY A 130 13.80 8.44 2.37
CA GLY A 130 12.48 8.45 1.72
C GLY A 130 11.40 7.60 2.41
N PRO A 131 11.65 6.32 2.76
CA PRO A 131 10.67 5.49 3.46
C PRO A 131 10.31 6.02 4.87
N VAL A 132 11.29 6.59 5.58
CA VAL A 132 11.05 7.19 6.90
C VAL A 132 10.35 8.54 6.76
N PHE A 133 10.71 9.30 5.73
CA PHE A 133 10.04 10.56 5.41
C PHE A 133 8.56 10.33 5.05
N ALA A 134 8.25 9.30 4.25
CA ALA A 134 6.88 8.88 3.96
C ALA A 134 6.12 8.48 5.23
N ALA A 135 6.73 7.68 6.12
CA ALA A 135 6.13 7.29 7.40
C ALA A 135 5.93 8.46 8.37
N VAL A 136 6.83 9.45 8.33
CA VAL A 136 6.71 10.68 9.13
C VAL A 136 5.67 11.63 8.54
N SER A 137 5.62 11.79 7.21
CA SER A 137 4.66 12.69 6.54
C SER A 137 3.22 12.20 6.67
N THR A 138 2.98 10.89 6.67
CA THR A 138 1.65 10.31 6.95
C THR A 138 1.19 10.55 8.40
N ASN A 139 2.12 10.60 9.36
CA ASN A 139 1.80 10.94 10.76
C ASN A 139 1.66 12.45 11.02
N VAL A 140 2.34 13.31 10.26
CA VAL A 140 2.26 14.78 10.40
C VAL A 140 0.98 15.35 9.79
N GLY A 141 0.35 14.62 8.86
CA GLY A 141 -0.93 15.03 8.24
C GLY A 141 -2.11 15.14 9.20
N SER A 142 -1.99 14.65 10.43
CA SER A 142 -3.11 14.63 11.39
C SER A 142 -3.01 15.62 12.56
N HIS A 143 -1.82 16.05 13.04
CA HIS A 143 -1.66 17.11 14.06
C HIS A 143 -0.19 17.51 14.20
N ARG A 144 0.07 18.81 14.47
CA ARG A 144 1.30 19.49 14.91
C ARG A 144 2.50 18.56 15.14
N VAL A 145 3.68 18.93 14.60
CA VAL A 145 4.96 18.28 14.91
C VAL A 145 5.05 18.02 16.41
N GLY A 146 4.68 16.84 16.84
CA GLY A 146 4.64 16.48 18.27
C GLY A 146 5.99 15.95 18.74
N ALA A 147 6.22 15.95 20.04
CA ALA A 147 7.41 15.36 20.66
C ALA A 147 7.66 13.90 20.22
N GLU A 148 6.61 13.17 19.85
CA GLU A 148 6.63 11.79 19.36
C GLU A 148 7.39 11.66 18.05
N THR A 149 7.15 12.55 17.09
CA THR A 149 7.82 12.55 15.78
C THR A 149 9.31 12.83 15.92
N VAL A 150 9.67 13.74 16.83
CA VAL A 150 11.07 14.05 17.14
C VAL A 150 11.79 12.84 17.74
N VAL A 151 11.15 12.11 18.66
CA VAL A 151 11.72 10.91 19.29
C VAL A 151 11.94 9.79 18.27
N ILE A 152 11.02 9.57 17.33
CA ILE A 152 11.16 8.56 16.27
C ILE A 152 12.31 8.94 15.32
N ALA A 153 12.38 10.21 14.89
CA ALA A 153 13.46 10.68 14.02
C ALA A 153 14.84 10.59 14.69
N LEU A 154 14.92 10.91 15.99
CA LEU A 154 16.14 10.74 16.79
C LEU A 154 16.53 9.27 16.97
N ALA A 155 15.57 8.37 17.23
CA ALA A 155 15.84 6.94 17.37
C ALA A 155 16.40 6.35 16.06
N TYR A 156 15.84 6.74 14.92
CA TYR A 156 16.33 6.36 13.60
C TYR A 156 17.74 6.88 13.32
N ALA A 157 17.97 8.17 13.57
CA ALA A 157 19.26 8.81 13.36
C ALA A 157 20.36 8.19 14.25
N LEU A 158 20.03 7.83 15.49
CA LEU A 158 20.93 7.13 16.41
C LEU A 158 21.22 5.71 15.92
N GLY A 159 20.21 5.00 15.39
CA GLY A 159 20.40 3.67 14.77
C GLY A 159 21.40 3.71 13.60
N ALA A 160 21.32 4.71 12.74
CA ALA A 160 22.26 4.90 11.64
C ALA A 160 23.67 5.37 12.11
N ALA A 161 23.73 6.10 13.19
CA ALA A 161 24.97 6.66 13.75
C ALA A 161 25.90 5.59 14.36
N ILE A 162 25.34 4.54 14.99
CA ILE A 162 26.13 3.51 15.70
C ILE A 162 27.08 2.73 14.77
N PRO A 163 26.65 2.18 13.62
CA PRO A 163 27.57 1.51 12.71
C PRO A 163 28.66 2.45 12.19
N MET A 164 28.33 3.71 11.95
CA MET A 164 29.30 4.73 11.52
C MET A 164 30.35 5.00 12.61
N LEU A 165 29.95 5.07 13.87
CA LEU A 165 30.90 5.23 15.00
C LEU A 165 31.80 4.01 15.13
N ILE A 166 31.26 2.79 15.01
CA ILE A 166 32.04 1.56 15.09
C ILE A 166 33.09 1.52 13.96
N LEU A 167 32.69 1.89 12.74
CA LEU A 167 33.60 1.94 11.58
C LEU A 167 34.63 3.06 11.73
N ALA A 168 34.26 4.22 12.28
CA ALA A 168 35.19 5.33 12.53
C ALA A 168 36.26 5.01 13.58
N HIS A 169 35.98 4.07 14.49
CA HIS A 169 36.97 3.54 15.45
C HIS A 169 37.71 2.30 14.94
N GLY A 170 37.29 1.75 13.78
CA GLY A 170 37.92 0.61 13.13
C GLY A 170 39.35 0.92 12.66
N SER A 171 40.20 -0.10 12.65
CA SER A 171 41.65 0.01 12.54
C SER A 171 42.10 0.81 11.30
N ARG A 172 43.22 1.54 11.41
CA ARG A 172 43.97 2.19 10.32
C ARG A 172 44.16 1.32 9.06
N ARG A 173 44.16 0.01 9.20
CA ARG A 173 44.31 -0.96 8.08
C ARG A 173 43.09 -0.95 7.15
N VAL A 174 41.87 -0.82 7.68
CA VAL A 174 40.63 -0.75 6.90
C VAL A 174 40.58 0.58 6.14
N ALA A 175 40.95 1.68 6.78
CA ALA A 175 41.01 3.00 6.16
C ALA A 175 42.01 3.06 4.97
N LEU A 176 43.15 2.38 5.08
CA LEU A 176 44.15 2.31 4.01
C LEU A 176 43.69 1.43 2.83
N ALA A 177 43.04 0.31 3.09
CA ALA A 177 42.48 -0.55 2.04
C ALA A 177 41.34 0.13 1.25
N PHE A 178 40.53 0.94 1.92
CA PHE A 178 39.48 1.74 1.24
C PHE A 178 40.07 2.90 0.42
N ARG A 179 41.20 3.48 0.82
CA ARG A 179 41.82 4.60 0.13
C ARG A 179 42.36 4.23 -1.26
N THR A 180 42.83 2.99 -1.45
CA THR A 180 43.31 2.47 -2.73
C THR A 180 42.20 2.24 -3.76
N HIS A 181 40.95 2.01 -3.32
CA HIS A 181 39.80 1.74 -4.18
C HIS A 181 38.72 2.84 -4.11
N ALA A 182 39.01 3.97 -3.47
CA ALA A 182 38.03 5.03 -3.21
C ALA A 182 37.37 5.59 -4.50
N GLN A 183 38.13 5.67 -5.60
CA GLN A 183 37.61 6.15 -6.88
C GLN A 183 36.65 5.15 -7.52
N THR A 184 36.94 3.86 -7.45
CA THR A 184 36.07 2.80 -7.98
C THR A 184 34.79 2.70 -7.16
N VAL A 185 34.88 2.76 -5.82
CA VAL A 185 33.72 2.75 -4.91
C VAL A 185 32.83 3.98 -5.14
N ARG A 186 33.42 5.16 -5.33
CA ARG A 186 32.70 6.41 -5.61
C ARG A 186 31.95 6.33 -6.96
N LEU A 187 32.59 5.81 -8.00
CA LEU A 187 32.00 5.69 -9.33
C LEU A 187 30.88 4.65 -9.34
N SER A 188 31.11 3.48 -8.75
CA SER A 188 30.10 2.43 -8.67
C SER A 188 28.86 2.85 -7.86
N ALA A 189 29.06 3.55 -6.75
CA ALA A 189 27.97 4.10 -5.96
C ALA A 189 27.19 5.19 -6.70
N GLY A 190 27.89 6.07 -7.44
CA GLY A 190 27.26 7.08 -8.29
C GLY A 190 26.40 6.46 -9.40
N VAL A 191 26.88 5.41 -10.06
CA VAL A 191 26.12 4.66 -11.08
C VAL A 191 24.89 3.98 -10.48
N VAL A 192 25.02 3.33 -9.33
CA VAL A 192 23.88 2.69 -8.63
C VAL A 192 22.84 3.73 -8.22
N MET A 193 23.26 4.88 -7.71
CA MET A 193 22.33 5.98 -7.34
C MET A 193 21.65 6.58 -8.57
N ALA A 194 22.37 6.76 -9.68
CA ALA A 194 21.78 7.24 -10.94
C ALA A 194 20.75 6.24 -11.48
N ALA A 195 21.07 4.96 -11.47
CA ALA A 195 20.14 3.90 -11.87
C ALA A 195 18.90 3.90 -10.98
N ALA A 196 19.05 4.00 -9.66
CA ALA A 196 17.94 4.10 -8.73
C ALA A 196 17.06 5.34 -8.98
N ALA A 197 17.68 6.51 -9.24
CA ALA A 197 16.95 7.73 -9.55
C ALA A 197 16.15 7.61 -10.86
N VAL A 198 16.69 6.96 -11.89
CA VAL A 198 15.99 6.69 -13.16
C VAL A 198 14.83 5.71 -12.94
N VAL A 199 15.03 4.63 -12.18
CA VAL A 199 14.00 3.65 -11.84
C VAL A 199 12.83 4.31 -11.08
N ILE A 200 13.14 5.21 -10.15
CA ILE A 200 12.13 5.96 -9.39
C ILE A 200 11.39 6.96 -10.29
N SER A 201 12.10 7.72 -11.12
CA SER A 201 11.51 8.75 -11.99
C SER A 201 10.67 8.16 -13.13
N ALA A 202 11.03 6.98 -13.62
CA ALA A 202 10.31 6.26 -14.67
C ALA A 202 9.10 5.46 -14.14
N HIS A 203 8.75 5.56 -12.83
CA HIS A 203 7.76 4.72 -12.16
C HIS A 203 8.05 3.19 -12.22
N TRP A 204 9.24 2.80 -12.68
CA TRP A 204 9.67 1.40 -12.68
C TRP A 204 9.90 0.86 -11.27
N ALA A 205 10.02 1.73 -10.27
CA ALA A 205 10.12 1.31 -8.87
C ALA A 205 8.85 0.59 -8.43
N GLU A 206 7.67 0.99 -8.90
CA GLU A 206 6.40 0.29 -8.62
C GLU A 206 6.37 -1.08 -9.30
N ASP A 207 6.89 -1.19 -10.51
CA ASP A 207 6.97 -2.46 -11.24
C ASP A 207 8.10 -3.35 -10.70
N LEU A 208 9.21 -2.76 -10.25
CA LEU A 208 10.30 -3.49 -9.60
C LEU A 208 9.91 -3.96 -8.18
N GLN A 209 9.15 -3.16 -7.44
CA GLN A 209 8.63 -3.52 -6.12
C GLN A 209 7.60 -4.66 -6.21
N LYS A 210 6.87 -4.73 -7.33
CA LYS A 210 5.99 -5.87 -7.69
C LYS A 210 6.78 -7.12 -8.11
N SER A 211 8.04 -6.98 -8.49
CA SER A 211 8.91 -8.07 -8.96
C SER A 211 9.92 -8.57 -7.94
N VAL A 212 10.03 -7.94 -6.76
CA VAL A 212 10.88 -8.43 -5.67
C VAL A 212 10.18 -9.55 -4.93
N PRO A 213 10.72 -10.79 -4.97
CA PRO A 213 10.03 -11.93 -4.37
C PRO A 213 9.95 -11.82 -2.85
N GLY A 214 8.83 -12.20 -2.35
CA GLY A 214 8.25 -12.61 -1.08
C GLY A 214 9.05 -12.71 0.21
N TYR A 215 10.30 -12.26 0.34
CA TYR A 215 10.92 -12.26 1.66
C TYR A 215 10.36 -11.15 2.57
N VAL A 216 9.89 -10.05 1.98
CA VAL A 216 9.16 -9.00 2.72
C VAL A 216 7.77 -9.51 3.10
N ALA A 217 7.10 -10.24 2.20
CA ALA A 217 5.84 -10.92 2.49
C ALA A 217 6.02 -12.00 3.57
N SER A 218 7.09 -12.79 3.54
CA SER A 218 7.35 -13.81 4.57
C SER A 218 7.68 -13.22 5.95
N ILE A 219 8.29 -12.04 6.01
CA ILE A 219 8.47 -11.30 7.28
C ILE A 219 7.13 -10.74 7.76
N GLN A 220 6.31 -10.24 6.84
CA GLN A 220 4.97 -9.74 7.13
C GLN A 220 4.05 -10.88 7.57
N ASP A 221 4.07 -12.02 6.88
CA ASP A 221 3.33 -13.24 7.25
C ASP A 221 3.83 -13.85 8.58
N ALA A 222 5.13 -13.80 8.86
CA ALA A 222 5.67 -14.23 10.16
C ALA A 222 5.22 -13.31 11.31
N ILE A 223 5.01 -12.03 11.04
CA ILE A 223 4.47 -11.06 12.00
C ILE A 223 2.94 -11.23 12.08
N GLU A 224 2.25 -11.42 10.96
CA GLU A 224 0.79 -11.59 10.88
C GLU A 224 0.33 -13.01 11.28
N GLY A 225 1.16 -14.03 11.09
CA GLY A 225 0.91 -15.42 11.51
C GLY A 225 0.96 -15.63 13.03
N ASN A 226 1.56 -14.70 13.77
CA ASN A 226 1.63 -14.81 15.23
C ASN A 226 0.41 -14.17 15.90
N HIS A 227 -0.44 -14.99 16.55
CA HIS A 227 -1.67 -14.53 17.23
C HIS A 227 -1.44 -13.41 18.26
N ALA A 228 -0.26 -13.37 18.90
CA ALA A 228 0.13 -12.29 19.81
C ALA A 228 0.52 -11.01 19.05
N ALA A 229 1.18 -11.13 17.90
CA ALA A 229 1.52 -10.03 17.04
C ALA A 229 0.28 -9.45 16.33
N ARG A 230 -0.65 -10.30 15.86
CA ARG A 230 -1.97 -9.87 15.35
C ARG A 230 -2.77 -9.10 16.39
N LYS A 231 -2.82 -9.59 17.63
CA LYS A 231 -3.54 -8.92 18.72
C LYS A 231 -2.89 -7.61 19.13
N GLN A 232 -1.56 -7.50 19.01
CA GLN A 232 -0.84 -6.24 19.21
C GLN A 232 -0.90 -5.32 17.99
N LEU A 233 -0.80 -5.84 16.76
CA LEU A 233 -1.02 -5.06 15.53
C LEU A 233 -2.47 -4.56 15.45
N ALA A 234 -3.46 -5.39 15.76
CA ALA A 234 -4.86 -4.97 15.86
C ALA A 234 -5.09 -3.93 16.98
N ARG A 235 -4.33 -4.01 18.09
CA ARG A 235 -4.33 -2.97 19.12
C ARG A 235 -3.57 -1.71 18.70
N LEU A 236 -2.52 -1.84 17.90
CA LEU A 236 -1.77 -0.72 17.32
C LEU A 236 -2.54 -0.11 16.15
N GLN A 237 -3.13 -0.91 15.29
CA GLN A 237 -4.05 -0.49 14.23
C GLN A 237 -5.35 0.05 14.82
N GLY A 238 -5.91 -0.56 15.87
CA GLY A 238 -7.08 -0.06 16.59
C GLY A 238 -6.83 1.19 17.45
N ARG A 239 -5.58 1.49 17.81
CA ARG A 239 -5.18 2.76 18.44
C ARG A 239 -4.65 3.79 17.47
N SER A 240 -4.15 3.39 16.32
CA SER A 240 -3.70 4.27 15.22
C SER A 240 -4.73 4.43 14.10
N SER A 241 -5.83 3.67 14.12
CA SER A 241 -6.93 3.78 13.17
C SER A 241 -7.92 4.91 13.48
N HIS A 242 -7.49 5.93 14.19
CA HIS A 242 -8.09 7.24 13.99
C HIS A 242 -7.52 7.79 12.67
N GLN A 243 -8.06 7.30 11.56
CA GLN A 243 -7.94 7.98 10.27
C GLN A 243 -8.64 9.33 10.44
N HIS A 244 -7.91 10.34 10.94
CA HIS A 244 -8.41 11.70 10.98
C HIS A 244 -8.13 12.33 9.63
N PHE A 245 -9.16 12.46 8.83
CA PHE A 245 -9.12 13.24 7.60
C PHE A 245 -9.05 14.74 7.94
N ALA A 246 -8.21 15.50 7.24
CA ALA A 246 -8.04 16.93 7.46
C ALA A 246 -9.37 17.67 7.16
N ARG A 247 -9.83 18.51 8.07
CA ARG A 247 -11.04 19.32 7.86
C ARG A 247 -10.80 20.36 6.77
N PRO A 248 -11.54 20.33 5.65
CA PRO A 248 -11.52 21.43 4.69
C PRO A 248 -12.10 22.69 5.34
N ASN A 249 -11.49 23.83 5.03
CA ASN A 249 -11.93 25.13 5.53
C ASN A 249 -13.29 25.50 4.87
N ARG A 250 -14.40 25.07 5.47
CA ARG A 250 -15.75 25.32 4.95
C ARG A 250 -16.31 26.61 5.52
N THR A 251 -16.71 27.52 4.63
CA THR A 251 -17.49 28.70 4.95
C THR A 251 -18.86 28.28 5.48
N ARG A 252 -19.20 28.74 6.68
CA ARG A 252 -20.41 28.39 7.43
C ARG A 252 -21.68 28.76 6.65
N LEU A 253 -22.55 27.77 6.44
CA LEU A 253 -23.97 27.97 6.30
C LEU A 253 -24.64 27.58 7.62
N SER A 254 -25.72 28.29 8.00
CA SER A 254 -26.39 28.22 9.30
C SER A 254 -27.03 26.87 9.58
N GLU A 255 -26.30 25.99 10.30
CA GLU A 255 -26.71 24.60 10.57
C GLU A 255 -26.64 24.26 12.07
N HIS A 256 -26.93 25.22 12.95
CA HIS A 256 -26.67 25.03 14.39
C HIS A 256 -27.50 23.89 15.03
N ASP A 257 -28.72 23.64 14.56
CA ASP A 257 -29.61 22.59 15.11
C ASP A 257 -29.29 21.18 14.60
N LEU A 258 -28.99 21.03 13.32
CA LEU A 258 -28.62 19.74 12.73
C LEU A 258 -27.26 19.27 13.26
N ALA A 259 -26.30 20.17 13.33
CA ALA A 259 -24.96 19.91 13.86
C ALA A 259 -25.01 19.39 15.30
N SER A 260 -25.87 19.96 16.16
CA SER A 260 -25.97 19.55 17.56
C SER A 260 -26.59 18.16 17.75
N ARG A 261 -27.50 17.73 16.88
CA ARG A 261 -28.13 16.39 16.93
C ARG A 261 -27.19 15.31 16.42
N VAL A 262 -26.53 15.54 15.30
CA VAL A 262 -25.59 14.59 14.69
C VAL A 262 -24.33 14.39 15.54
N MET A 263 -23.85 15.42 16.26
CA MET A 263 -22.73 15.29 17.21
C MET A 263 -23.02 14.41 18.42
N LYS A 264 -24.30 14.22 18.79
CA LYS A 264 -24.69 13.38 19.93
C LYS A 264 -24.83 11.90 19.61
N VAL A 265 -24.71 11.50 18.34
CA VAL A 265 -24.73 10.09 17.94
C VAL A 265 -23.47 9.41 18.48
N PRO A 266 -23.59 8.28 19.21
CA PRO A 266 -22.46 7.58 19.80
C PRO A 266 -21.69 6.73 18.77
N LEU A 267 -21.19 7.38 17.72
CA LEU A 267 -20.37 6.78 16.67
C LEU A 267 -18.96 7.37 16.69
N GLY A 268 -18.04 6.71 16.01
CA GLY A 268 -16.69 7.20 15.81
C GLY A 268 -16.64 8.61 15.19
N ASP A 269 -15.53 9.30 15.35
CA ASP A 269 -15.22 10.55 14.65
C ASP A 269 -13.85 10.37 14.00
N TYR A 270 -13.86 10.13 12.69
CA TYR A 270 -12.65 9.88 11.90
C TYR A 270 -12.23 11.11 11.09
N GLY A 271 -12.91 12.25 11.28
CA GLY A 271 -12.66 13.51 10.57
C GLY A 271 -13.42 13.64 9.25
N ALA A 272 -13.12 14.72 8.53
CA ALA A 272 -13.83 15.05 7.29
C ALA A 272 -13.50 14.08 6.17
N ALA A 273 -14.52 13.53 5.52
CA ALA A 273 -14.34 12.62 4.40
C ALA A 273 -13.63 13.30 3.21
N PRO A 274 -12.63 12.66 2.58
CA PRO A 274 -12.07 13.13 1.33
C PRO A 274 -13.11 13.15 0.21
N ASP A 275 -13.02 14.11 -0.71
CA ASP A 275 -13.89 14.13 -1.89
C ASP A 275 -13.47 13.06 -2.92
N PHE A 276 -14.28 12.88 -3.96
CA PHE A 276 -13.98 11.96 -5.05
C PHE A 276 -12.97 12.61 -6.00
N HIS A 277 -11.80 11.99 -6.14
CA HIS A 277 -10.69 12.48 -6.96
C HIS A 277 -10.35 11.49 -8.07
N GLY A 278 -9.90 11.98 -9.22
CA GLY A 278 -9.37 11.14 -10.31
C GLY A 278 -10.41 10.20 -10.94
N ILE A 279 -11.70 10.45 -10.76
CA ILE A 279 -12.77 9.61 -11.30
C ILE A 279 -12.80 9.73 -12.82
N SER A 280 -12.55 8.60 -13.49
CA SER A 280 -12.52 8.54 -14.96
C SER A 280 -13.92 8.56 -15.58
N HIS A 281 -14.88 7.88 -14.95
CA HIS A 281 -16.27 7.77 -15.42
C HIS A 281 -17.24 7.63 -14.24
N TRP A 282 -18.47 8.10 -14.46
CA TRP A 282 -19.59 7.85 -13.56
C TRP A 282 -20.65 6.98 -14.27
N LEU A 283 -21.28 6.10 -13.52
CA LEU A 283 -22.39 5.26 -13.94
C LEU A 283 -23.57 5.46 -12.97
N ASN A 284 -24.79 5.36 -13.49
CA ASN A 284 -26.05 5.55 -12.76
C ASN A 284 -26.27 6.97 -12.19
N SER A 285 -25.37 7.92 -12.40
CA SER A 285 -25.52 9.32 -12.00
C SER A 285 -24.63 10.24 -12.84
N GLU A 286 -24.92 11.55 -12.79
CA GLU A 286 -23.96 12.59 -13.13
C GLU A 286 -22.83 12.61 -12.08
N PRO A 287 -21.69 13.28 -12.37
CA PRO A 287 -20.60 13.42 -11.41
C PRO A 287 -21.06 14.01 -10.08
N LEU A 288 -20.65 13.36 -8.98
CA LEU A 288 -20.99 13.77 -7.61
C LEU A 288 -19.74 14.29 -6.87
N THR A 289 -19.97 15.18 -5.91
CA THR A 289 -18.98 15.62 -4.94
C THR A 289 -19.59 15.52 -3.54
N LEU A 290 -18.77 15.38 -2.49
CA LEU A 290 -19.29 15.41 -1.12
C LEU A 290 -19.98 16.74 -0.79
N ALA A 291 -19.56 17.84 -1.41
CA ALA A 291 -20.23 19.12 -1.28
C ALA A 291 -21.66 19.08 -1.82
N SER A 292 -21.89 18.41 -2.96
CA SER A 292 -23.24 18.22 -3.55
C SER A 292 -24.12 17.26 -2.72
N LEU A 293 -23.51 16.44 -1.88
CA LEU A 293 -24.16 15.46 -1.00
C LEU A 293 -24.35 15.98 0.44
N SER A 294 -24.03 17.24 0.70
CA SER A 294 -24.24 17.86 2.03
C SER A 294 -25.69 17.71 2.49
N GLY A 295 -25.89 17.37 3.76
CA GLY A 295 -27.22 17.10 4.33
C GLY A 295 -27.69 15.65 4.16
N HIS A 296 -26.98 14.83 3.41
CA HIS A 296 -27.28 13.40 3.26
C HIS A 296 -26.32 12.54 4.11
N VAL A 297 -26.79 11.36 4.50
CA VAL A 297 -25.91 10.29 4.96
C VAL A 297 -25.31 9.60 3.74
N VAL A 298 -24.00 9.52 3.65
CA VAL A 298 -23.31 8.93 2.49
C VAL A 298 -22.57 7.67 2.91
N LEU A 299 -22.80 6.58 2.20
CA LEU A 299 -22.01 5.35 2.31
C LEU A 299 -21.12 5.23 1.07
N VAL A 300 -19.81 5.40 1.26
CA VAL A 300 -18.80 5.14 0.22
C VAL A 300 -18.39 3.70 0.35
N ASP A 301 -18.58 2.93 -0.73
CA ASP A 301 -18.25 1.49 -0.83
C ASP A 301 -17.18 1.29 -1.89
N PHE A 302 -15.97 0.86 -1.48
CA PHE A 302 -14.88 0.50 -2.39
C PHE A 302 -15.03 -0.94 -2.85
N TRP A 303 -15.04 -1.15 -4.16
CA TRP A 303 -15.36 -2.44 -4.74
C TRP A 303 -14.67 -2.72 -6.07
N THR A 304 -14.67 -3.99 -6.45
CA THR A 304 -14.42 -4.44 -7.83
C THR A 304 -15.33 -5.62 -8.17
N TYR A 305 -15.69 -5.76 -9.43
CA TYR A 305 -16.75 -6.69 -9.82
C TYR A 305 -16.33 -8.17 -9.86
N SER A 306 -15.05 -8.48 -9.74
CA SER A 306 -14.55 -9.85 -9.64
C SER A 306 -14.27 -10.30 -8.19
N CYS A 307 -14.37 -9.41 -7.20
CA CYS A 307 -14.16 -9.72 -5.80
C CYS A 307 -15.36 -10.46 -5.19
N ILE A 308 -15.17 -11.71 -4.74
CA ILE A 308 -16.24 -12.51 -4.13
C ILE A 308 -16.74 -11.90 -2.82
N ASN A 309 -15.86 -11.31 -2.01
CA ASN A 309 -16.21 -10.72 -0.73
C ASN A 309 -17.18 -9.56 -0.94
N TRP A 310 -16.93 -8.72 -1.95
CA TRP A 310 -17.86 -7.67 -2.33
C TRP A 310 -19.16 -8.22 -2.95
N LEU A 311 -19.10 -9.27 -3.77
CA LEU A 311 -20.31 -9.88 -4.34
C LEU A 311 -21.25 -10.43 -3.25
N ARG A 312 -20.71 -10.87 -2.09
CA ARG A 312 -21.49 -11.25 -0.91
C ARG A 312 -22.04 -10.03 -0.15
N THR A 313 -21.36 -8.90 -0.21
CA THR A 313 -21.79 -7.62 0.39
C THR A 313 -22.90 -6.93 -0.44
N LEU A 314 -22.89 -7.08 -1.76
CA LEU A 314 -23.81 -6.40 -2.67
C LEU A 314 -25.31 -6.53 -2.31
N PRO A 315 -25.85 -7.71 -1.90
CA PRO A 315 -27.25 -7.82 -1.51
C PRO A 315 -27.62 -6.88 -0.35
N HIS A 316 -26.72 -6.67 0.62
CA HIS A 316 -26.90 -5.77 1.75
C HIS A 316 -26.89 -4.31 1.30
N LEU A 317 -25.94 -3.90 0.44
CA LEU A 317 -25.89 -2.55 -0.14
C LEU A 317 -27.19 -2.20 -0.92
N GLU A 318 -27.62 -3.11 -1.79
CA GLU A 318 -28.85 -2.94 -2.56
C GLU A 318 -30.10 -2.87 -1.68
N GLN A 319 -30.09 -3.58 -0.55
CA GLN A 319 -31.15 -3.54 0.42
C GLN A 319 -31.20 -2.20 1.15
N TRP A 320 -30.08 -1.70 1.66
CA TRP A 320 -29.99 -0.38 2.30
C TRP A 320 -30.36 0.73 1.31
N TYR A 321 -29.87 0.66 0.09
CA TYR A 321 -30.21 1.61 -0.96
C TYR A 321 -31.73 1.67 -1.22
N ARG A 322 -32.37 0.50 -1.35
CA ARG A 322 -33.85 0.42 -1.52
C ARG A 322 -34.61 0.95 -0.33
N ALA A 323 -34.17 0.62 0.88
CA ALA A 323 -34.86 0.99 2.11
C ALA A 323 -34.71 2.49 2.45
N TYR A 324 -33.53 3.05 2.25
CA TYR A 324 -33.17 4.34 2.85
C TYR A 324 -32.89 5.47 1.86
N ARG A 325 -32.79 5.25 0.55
CA ARG A 325 -32.51 6.32 -0.44
C ARG A 325 -33.54 7.48 -0.37
N SER A 326 -34.82 7.17 -0.17
CA SER A 326 -35.87 8.18 -0.01
C SER A 326 -35.91 8.83 1.38
N ARG A 327 -35.02 8.40 2.28
CA ARG A 327 -34.87 8.89 3.65
C ARG A 327 -33.56 9.64 3.88
N GLY A 328 -32.80 9.89 2.82
CA GLY A 328 -31.57 10.67 2.87
C GLY A 328 -30.26 9.85 2.85
N LEU A 329 -30.31 8.54 2.56
CA LEU A 329 -29.10 7.75 2.28
C LEU A 329 -28.70 7.86 0.81
N VAL A 330 -27.44 8.17 0.56
CA VAL A 330 -26.79 8.03 -0.74
C VAL A 330 -25.69 6.98 -0.62
N ILE A 331 -25.68 5.99 -1.50
CA ILE A 331 -24.56 5.05 -1.64
C ILE A 331 -23.77 5.46 -2.87
N VAL A 332 -22.44 5.53 -2.75
CA VAL A 332 -21.51 5.75 -3.86
C VAL A 332 -20.55 4.57 -3.90
N GLY A 333 -20.69 3.72 -4.91
CA GLY A 333 -19.74 2.63 -5.13
C GLY A 333 -18.51 3.15 -5.87
N VAL A 334 -17.36 3.17 -5.23
CA VAL A 334 -16.08 3.54 -5.83
C VAL A 334 -15.43 2.26 -6.38
N HIS A 335 -15.56 2.07 -7.69
CA HIS A 335 -14.96 0.94 -8.39
C HIS A 335 -13.47 1.20 -8.59
N THR A 336 -12.63 0.49 -7.87
CA THR A 336 -11.17 0.56 -7.97
C THR A 336 -10.66 -0.79 -8.49
N PRO A 337 -9.98 -0.85 -9.65
CA PRO A 337 -9.66 -2.10 -10.33
C PRO A 337 -8.58 -2.90 -9.60
N GLU A 338 -8.79 -4.20 -9.42
CA GLU A 338 -7.77 -5.13 -8.94
C GLU A 338 -6.93 -5.70 -10.10
N PHE A 339 -7.56 -5.92 -11.25
CA PHE A 339 -6.95 -6.47 -12.46
C PHE A 339 -7.04 -5.50 -13.64
N ALA A 340 -6.14 -5.66 -14.62
CA ALA A 340 -6.07 -4.78 -15.77
C ALA A 340 -7.38 -4.68 -16.57
N PHE A 341 -8.15 -5.76 -16.68
CA PHE A 341 -9.42 -5.76 -17.40
C PHE A 341 -10.54 -4.96 -16.70
N GLU A 342 -10.38 -4.65 -15.42
CA GLU A 342 -11.33 -3.88 -14.63
C GLU A 342 -11.20 -2.36 -14.82
N HIS A 343 -10.14 -1.90 -15.52
CA HIS A 343 -10.03 -0.51 -15.95
C HIS A 343 -10.96 -0.17 -17.14
N ASP A 344 -11.43 -1.20 -17.87
CA ASP A 344 -12.25 -1.01 -19.05
C ASP A 344 -13.68 -0.58 -18.69
N TYR A 345 -14.11 0.57 -19.21
CA TYR A 345 -15.44 1.12 -18.97
C TYR A 345 -16.57 0.16 -19.40
N GLY A 346 -16.40 -0.51 -20.54
CA GLY A 346 -17.39 -1.46 -21.06
C GLY A 346 -17.58 -2.64 -20.11
N ASN A 347 -16.48 -3.20 -19.60
CA ASN A 347 -16.51 -4.30 -18.65
C ASN A 347 -17.20 -3.90 -17.33
N VAL A 348 -16.88 -2.73 -16.79
CA VAL A 348 -17.51 -2.24 -15.55
C VAL A 348 -18.99 -1.94 -15.77
N ARG A 349 -19.35 -1.26 -16.85
CA ARG A 349 -20.76 -0.97 -17.21
C ARG A 349 -21.59 -2.25 -17.34
N ASP A 350 -21.04 -3.25 -18.02
CA ASP A 350 -21.74 -4.52 -18.23
C ASP A 350 -21.83 -5.33 -16.92
N ALA A 351 -20.83 -5.22 -16.04
CA ALA A 351 -20.88 -5.78 -14.68
C ALA A 351 -21.96 -5.10 -13.83
N VAL A 352 -22.01 -3.76 -13.81
CA VAL A 352 -23.04 -2.97 -13.10
C VAL A 352 -24.45 -3.40 -13.54
N LYS A 353 -24.69 -3.54 -14.85
CA LYS A 353 -25.97 -4.03 -15.38
C LYS A 353 -26.27 -5.47 -14.97
N ARG A 354 -25.31 -6.36 -15.13
CA ARG A 354 -25.47 -7.79 -14.85
C ARG A 354 -25.72 -8.06 -13.36
N LEU A 355 -25.04 -7.31 -12.49
CA LEU A 355 -25.15 -7.44 -11.02
C LEU A 355 -26.35 -6.66 -10.46
N GLY A 356 -26.98 -5.80 -11.25
CA GLY A 356 -28.14 -5.02 -10.85
C GLY A 356 -27.83 -3.87 -9.92
N VAL A 357 -26.60 -3.35 -9.94
CA VAL A 357 -26.19 -2.18 -9.14
C VAL A 357 -26.94 -0.95 -9.61
N ARG A 358 -27.65 -0.28 -8.69
CA ARG A 358 -28.55 0.84 -9.00
C ARG A 358 -28.11 2.18 -8.42
N TYR A 359 -27.23 2.16 -7.44
CA TYR A 359 -26.66 3.37 -6.85
C TYR A 359 -25.55 3.96 -7.74
N PRO A 360 -25.17 5.23 -7.54
CA PRO A 360 -24.04 5.86 -8.23
C PRO A 360 -22.75 5.06 -8.16
N VAL A 361 -22.05 4.94 -9.27
CA VAL A 361 -20.75 4.26 -9.36
C VAL A 361 -19.71 5.20 -9.96
N ALA A 362 -18.62 5.40 -9.24
CA ALA A 362 -17.45 6.17 -9.63
C ALA A 362 -16.29 5.22 -10.01
N MET A 363 -15.73 5.33 -11.21
CA MET A 363 -14.58 4.52 -11.63
C MET A 363 -13.27 5.23 -11.25
N ASP A 364 -12.61 4.74 -10.23
CA ASP A 364 -11.34 5.24 -9.67
C ASP A 364 -10.14 4.46 -10.25
N ASN A 365 -9.96 4.55 -11.57
CA ASN A 365 -8.92 3.80 -12.29
C ASN A 365 -7.48 4.20 -11.89
N GLY A 366 -7.28 5.42 -11.38
CA GLY A 366 -6.00 5.94 -10.93
C GLY A 366 -5.72 5.72 -9.43
N TYR A 367 -6.65 5.13 -8.69
CA TYR A 367 -6.57 4.96 -7.23
C TYR A 367 -6.50 6.30 -6.46
N ASP A 368 -6.90 7.42 -7.06
CA ASP A 368 -6.79 8.73 -6.42
C ASP A 368 -7.76 8.86 -5.24
N THR A 369 -9.01 8.43 -5.41
CA THR A 369 -10.00 8.37 -4.32
C THR A 369 -9.63 7.28 -3.31
N TRP A 370 -9.22 6.09 -3.75
CA TRP A 370 -8.72 5.01 -2.92
C TRP A 370 -7.60 5.48 -1.97
N ASN A 371 -6.62 6.17 -2.51
CA ASN A 371 -5.49 6.69 -1.74
C ASN A 371 -5.89 7.82 -0.80
N ALA A 372 -6.82 8.69 -1.22
CA ALA A 372 -7.35 9.76 -0.37
C ALA A 372 -8.07 9.21 0.87
N TYR A 373 -8.81 8.10 0.73
CA TYR A 373 -9.43 7.37 1.82
C TYR A 373 -8.46 6.44 2.56
N GLN A 374 -7.18 6.35 2.16
CA GLN A 374 -6.17 5.45 2.70
C GLN A 374 -6.67 3.99 2.73
N ASN A 375 -7.45 3.62 1.71
CA ASN A 375 -8.05 2.30 1.63
C ASN A 375 -7.03 1.23 1.23
N GLN A 376 -7.25 -0.03 1.68
CA GLN A 376 -6.37 -1.16 1.39
C GLN A 376 -7.16 -2.46 1.10
N TYR A 377 -8.49 -2.42 1.14
CA TYR A 377 -9.34 -3.62 1.12
C TYR A 377 -10.50 -3.49 0.12
N TRP A 378 -10.90 -4.63 -0.45
CA TRP A 378 -12.16 -4.84 -1.14
C TRP A 378 -12.97 -5.94 -0.42
N PRO A 379 -14.24 -5.66 -0.02
CA PRO A 379 -14.85 -4.34 0.06
C PRO A 379 -14.31 -3.50 1.22
N ALA A 380 -14.57 -2.19 1.19
CA ALA A 380 -14.41 -1.32 2.33
C ALA A 380 -15.50 -0.25 2.33
N GLU A 381 -16.15 -0.07 3.46
CA GLU A 381 -17.28 0.84 3.64
C GLU A 381 -16.90 2.00 4.55
N TYR A 382 -17.20 3.22 4.12
CA TYR A 382 -17.02 4.46 4.91
C TYR A 382 -18.36 5.17 5.01
N LEU A 383 -18.93 5.21 6.21
CA LEU A 383 -20.20 5.87 6.48
C LEU A 383 -19.96 7.30 6.94
N ILE A 384 -20.56 8.25 6.22
CA ILE A 384 -20.34 9.68 6.35
C ILE A 384 -21.64 10.34 6.80
N ASP A 385 -21.57 11.23 7.79
CA ASP A 385 -22.72 11.97 8.28
C ASP A 385 -23.09 13.15 7.38
N GLN A 386 -24.23 13.80 7.66
CA GLN A 386 -24.76 14.91 6.89
C GLN A 386 -23.84 16.14 6.84
N ARG A 387 -22.82 16.21 7.70
CA ARG A 387 -21.82 17.27 7.75
C ARG A 387 -20.57 16.91 6.94
N GLY A 388 -20.50 15.67 6.42
CA GLY A 388 -19.36 15.15 5.67
C GLY A 388 -18.23 14.61 6.56
N GLU A 389 -18.52 14.22 7.81
CA GLU A 389 -17.58 13.58 8.71
C GLU A 389 -17.72 12.05 8.65
N VAL A 390 -16.62 11.30 8.55
CA VAL A 390 -16.64 9.83 8.59
C VAL A 390 -16.94 9.36 10.00
N ARG A 391 -17.98 8.54 10.16
CA ARG A 391 -18.51 8.10 11.46
C ARG A 391 -18.39 6.61 11.72
N HIS A 392 -18.27 5.81 10.68
CA HIS A 392 -18.05 4.37 10.75
C HIS A 392 -17.20 3.90 9.57
N ILE A 393 -16.33 2.93 9.80
CA ILE A 393 -15.50 2.29 8.78
C ILE A 393 -15.61 0.78 8.98
N ASN A 394 -15.90 0.04 7.90
CA ASN A 394 -15.86 -1.41 7.88
C ASN A 394 -14.91 -1.90 6.78
N PHE A 395 -13.94 -2.72 7.15
CA PHE A 395 -13.00 -3.33 6.20
C PHE A 395 -13.32 -4.80 5.99
N GLY A 396 -13.46 -5.18 4.74
CA GLY A 396 -13.88 -6.53 4.34
C GLY A 396 -15.39 -6.70 4.39
N GLU A 397 -15.83 -7.93 4.19
CA GLU A 397 -17.24 -8.32 4.27
C GLU A 397 -17.68 -8.61 5.71
N GLY A 398 -18.98 -8.64 5.98
CA GLY A 398 -19.55 -8.93 7.29
C GLY A 398 -19.95 -7.67 8.07
N ASP A 399 -20.33 -7.88 9.32
CA ASP A 399 -20.80 -6.85 10.27
C ASP A 399 -21.97 -5.96 9.76
N TYR A 400 -22.73 -6.50 8.83
CA TYR A 400 -23.85 -5.79 8.16
C TYR A 400 -24.89 -5.24 9.12
N GLY A 401 -25.07 -5.94 10.27
CA GLY A 401 -26.02 -5.50 11.31
C GLY A 401 -25.57 -4.21 12.00
N THR A 402 -24.28 -4.03 12.22
CA THR A 402 -23.70 -2.79 12.78
C THR A 402 -23.79 -1.66 11.77
N THR A 403 -23.41 -1.90 10.51
CA THR A 403 -23.51 -0.90 9.44
C THR A 403 -24.96 -0.42 9.26
N ASP A 404 -25.96 -1.35 9.23
CA ASP A 404 -27.40 -0.98 9.16
C ASP A 404 -27.83 -0.11 10.34
N LYS A 405 -27.46 -0.49 11.55
CA LYS A 405 -27.76 0.26 12.77
C LYS A 405 -27.17 1.67 12.71
N ASP A 406 -25.93 1.81 12.26
CA ASP A 406 -25.23 3.09 12.22
C ASP A 406 -25.79 4.00 11.14
N ILE A 407 -26.18 3.45 9.97
CA ILE A 407 -26.94 4.17 8.93
C ILE A 407 -28.23 4.75 9.53
N ARG A 408 -29.00 3.93 10.23
CA ARG A 408 -30.27 4.34 10.84
C ARG A 408 -30.07 5.44 11.88
N LEU A 409 -29.07 5.30 12.76
CA LEU A 409 -28.74 6.31 13.77
C LEU A 409 -28.42 7.68 13.14
N LEU A 410 -27.66 7.71 12.05
CA LEU A 410 -27.35 8.96 11.34
C LEU A 410 -28.56 9.54 10.62
N LEU A 411 -29.40 8.72 9.99
CA LEU A 411 -30.61 9.17 9.34
C LEU A 411 -31.62 9.75 10.35
N GLU A 412 -31.80 9.09 11.51
CA GLU A 412 -32.67 9.55 12.59
C GLU A 412 -32.14 10.86 13.19
N ALA A 413 -30.84 11.00 13.41
CA ALA A 413 -30.22 12.24 13.85
C ALA A 413 -30.44 13.41 12.87
N GLY A 414 -30.47 13.10 11.56
CA GLY A 414 -30.82 14.04 10.51
C GLY A 414 -32.30 14.38 10.41
N GLY A 415 -33.16 13.79 11.25
CA GLY A 415 -34.58 14.07 11.31
C GLY A 415 -35.46 13.11 10.52
N ALA A 416 -34.90 12.04 9.95
CA ALA A 416 -35.72 11.01 9.32
C ALA A 416 -36.55 10.28 10.40
N SER A 417 -37.84 10.18 10.18
CA SER A 417 -38.79 9.46 11.05
C SER A 417 -39.32 8.23 10.33
N ALA A 418 -39.75 7.23 11.12
CA ALA A 418 -40.38 6.00 10.62
C ALA A 418 -39.53 5.31 9.53
N LEU A 419 -38.25 5.03 9.86
CA LEU A 419 -37.38 4.29 8.95
C LEU A 419 -37.92 2.88 8.73
N PRO A 420 -38.04 2.41 7.48
CA PRO A 420 -38.46 1.04 7.22
C PRO A 420 -37.46 0.05 7.80
N THR A 421 -37.94 -1.11 8.24
CA THR A 421 -37.06 -2.22 8.57
C THR A 421 -36.50 -2.79 7.28
N ALA A 422 -35.18 -2.75 7.13
CA ALA A 422 -34.53 -3.38 5.99
C ALA A 422 -34.79 -4.91 6.04
N LYS A 423 -35.10 -5.52 4.91
CA LYS A 423 -35.24 -6.96 4.81
C LYS A 423 -33.90 -7.61 5.13
N ARG A 424 -33.85 -8.54 6.05
CA ARG A 424 -32.58 -9.19 6.43
C ARG A 424 -32.12 -10.11 5.30
N GLU A 425 -31.02 -9.75 4.66
CA GLU A 425 -30.30 -10.65 3.74
C GLU A 425 -29.40 -11.60 4.56
N PRO A 426 -29.19 -12.85 4.10
CA PRO A 426 -28.29 -13.78 4.77
C PRO A 426 -26.84 -13.26 4.79
N ASP A 427 -26.17 -13.35 5.92
CA ASP A 427 -24.75 -13.13 6.02
C ASP A 427 -24.00 -14.39 5.55
N LEU A 428 -23.39 -14.29 4.36
CA LEU A 428 -22.63 -15.36 3.71
C LEU A 428 -21.12 -15.27 3.96
N THR A 429 -20.69 -14.41 4.87
CA THR A 429 -19.26 -14.28 5.25
C THR A 429 -18.75 -15.61 5.79
N PRO A 430 -17.63 -16.14 5.29
CA PRO A 430 -17.04 -17.38 5.80
C PRO A 430 -16.68 -17.29 7.27
N LYS A 431 -17.12 -18.27 8.07
CA LYS A 431 -16.93 -18.31 9.54
C LYS A 431 -15.83 -19.27 9.98
N THR A 432 -15.27 -20.03 9.04
CA THR A 432 -14.19 -21.01 9.29
C THR A 432 -12.94 -20.62 8.53
N ASN A 433 -11.80 -21.16 8.94
CA ASN A 433 -10.59 -21.05 8.14
C ASN A 433 -10.82 -21.76 6.81
N ILE A 434 -10.63 -21.04 5.74
CA ILE A 434 -10.69 -21.53 4.35
C ILE A 434 -9.37 -21.24 3.67
N THR A 435 -9.10 -21.91 2.57
CA THR A 435 -7.93 -21.61 1.72
C THR A 435 -7.87 -20.12 1.43
N PRO A 436 -6.72 -19.46 1.67
CA PRO A 436 -6.55 -18.05 1.35
C PRO A 436 -6.65 -17.78 -0.16
N GLU A 437 -7.04 -16.57 -0.54
CA GLU A 437 -7.03 -16.15 -1.94
C GLU A 437 -5.69 -16.46 -2.60
N SER A 438 -5.71 -17.01 -3.82
CA SER A 438 -4.54 -17.55 -4.49
C SER A 438 -4.41 -16.96 -5.89
N TYR A 439 -3.41 -16.10 -6.07
CA TYR A 439 -3.12 -15.44 -7.34
C TYR A 439 -2.31 -16.34 -8.26
N LEU A 440 -2.55 -16.23 -9.55
CA LEU A 440 -1.95 -17.11 -10.56
C LEU A 440 -0.84 -16.41 -11.36
N GLY A 441 -0.88 -15.08 -11.48
CA GLY A 441 0.17 -14.31 -12.13
C GLY A 441 1.40 -14.13 -11.26
N TYR A 442 2.59 -14.09 -11.85
CA TYR A 442 3.88 -14.12 -11.11
C TYR A 442 4.07 -12.96 -10.12
N ALA A 443 3.37 -11.83 -10.28
CA ALA A 443 3.54 -10.69 -9.37
C ALA A 443 3.02 -10.96 -7.94
N ARG A 444 2.02 -11.84 -7.80
CA ARG A 444 1.39 -12.20 -6.52
C ARG A 444 1.28 -13.70 -6.30
N LEU A 445 1.97 -14.51 -7.12
CA LEU A 445 1.96 -15.97 -7.02
C LEU A 445 2.68 -16.39 -5.74
N ASP A 446 1.95 -17.01 -4.85
CA ASP A 446 2.42 -17.65 -3.63
C ASP A 446 1.98 -19.12 -3.61
N ARG A 447 2.46 -19.92 -2.66
CA ARG A 447 2.08 -21.33 -2.48
C ARG A 447 2.08 -22.14 -3.79
N PHE A 448 3.16 -21.99 -4.58
CA PHE A 448 3.32 -22.61 -5.88
C PHE A 448 4.21 -23.86 -5.81
N ALA A 449 3.62 -25.03 -5.94
CA ALA A 449 4.28 -26.32 -5.75
C ALA A 449 5.25 -26.72 -6.87
N ASN A 450 5.25 -26.06 -8.03
CA ASN A 450 6.24 -26.31 -9.08
C ASN A 450 7.60 -25.64 -8.82
N GLY A 451 7.69 -24.74 -7.83
CA GLY A 451 8.92 -24.07 -7.38
C GLY A 451 9.29 -22.85 -8.21
N HIS A 452 9.47 -22.95 -9.51
CA HIS A 452 9.93 -21.84 -10.36
C HIS A 452 8.93 -21.47 -11.44
N VAL A 453 8.88 -20.17 -11.76
CA VAL A 453 8.11 -19.59 -12.87
C VAL A 453 9.04 -18.80 -13.78
N ASP A 454 8.93 -19.00 -15.09
CA ASP A 454 9.59 -18.18 -16.10
C ASP A 454 8.65 -17.04 -16.52
N PRO A 455 8.88 -15.78 -16.06
CA PRO A 455 7.96 -14.68 -16.32
C PRO A 455 7.87 -14.32 -17.81
N ASN A 456 6.63 -14.19 -18.31
CA ASN A 456 6.31 -13.77 -19.68
C ASN A 456 6.82 -14.73 -20.80
N VAL A 457 7.31 -15.91 -20.43
CA VAL A 457 7.77 -16.92 -21.38
C VAL A 457 6.78 -18.11 -21.36
N THR A 458 6.54 -18.69 -22.54
CA THR A 458 5.76 -19.91 -22.63
C THR A 458 6.60 -21.10 -22.18
N HIS A 459 6.18 -21.74 -21.12
CA HIS A 459 6.88 -22.87 -20.50
C HIS A 459 5.95 -24.07 -20.33
N THR A 460 6.52 -25.29 -20.37
CA THR A 460 5.76 -26.52 -20.13
C THR A 460 6.06 -27.07 -18.74
N TYR A 461 5.03 -27.10 -17.92
CA TYR A 461 5.09 -27.57 -16.52
C TYR A 461 4.61 -29.02 -16.39
N ALA A 462 5.01 -29.66 -15.30
CA ALA A 462 4.49 -30.95 -14.89
C ALA A 462 4.03 -30.88 -13.42
N PHE A 463 2.95 -31.58 -13.09
CA PHE A 463 2.50 -31.64 -11.70
C PHE A 463 3.55 -32.28 -10.80
N PRO A 464 3.78 -31.72 -9.60
CA PRO A 464 4.60 -32.37 -8.57
C PRO A 464 3.94 -33.68 -8.13
N ARG A 465 4.73 -34.54 -7.49
CA ARG A 465 4.26 -35.86 -6.98
C ARG A 465 3.21 -35.72 -5.88
N SER A 466 3.32 -34.68 -5.07
CA SER A 466 2.38 -34.33 -3.99
C SER A 466 2.04 -32.85 -4.09
N LEU A 467 0.84 -32.49 -3.65
CA LEU A 467 0.39 -31.10 -3.57
C LEU A 467 -0.03 -30.83 -2.11
N PRO A 468 0.76 -30.07 -1.34
CA PRO A 468 0.40 -29.67 0.01
C PRO A 468 -0.92 -28.92 0.09
N ALA A 469 -1.50 -28.82 1.30
CA ALA A 469 -2.70 -28.04 1.53
C ALA A 469 -2.47 -26.57 1.16
N ASP A 470 -3.49 -25.94 0.58
CA ASP A 470 -3.52 -24.55 0.12
C ASP A 470 -2.50 -24.23 -1.00
N GLU A 471 -1.82 -25.21 -1.57
CA GLU A 471 -0.89 -25.01 -2.68
C GLU A 471 -1.55 -25.28 -4.05
N LEU A 472 -1.00 -24.63 -5.07
CA LEU A 472 -1.39 -24.80 -6.45
C LEU A 472 -0.22 -25.26 -7.33
N ALA A 473 -0.53 -25.91 -8.46
CA ALA A 473 0.47 -26.39 -9.42
C ALA A 473 -0.05 -26.30 -10.85
N TYR A 474 0.87 -26.06 -11.79
CA TYR A 474 0.62 -26.05 -13.23
C TYR A 474 1.11 -27.33 -13.88
N ALA A 475 0.42 -27.74 -14.96
CA ALA A 475 0.89 -28.76 -15.90
C ALA A 475 0.46 -28.42 -17.32
N GLY A 476 1.17 -28.95 -18.31
CA GLY A 476 1.01 -28.54 -19.70
C GLY A 476 1.65 -27.18 -19.98
N THR A 477 1.32 -26.57 -21.07
CA THR A 477 1.97 -25.34 -21.53
C THR A 477 1.23 -24.11 -21.02
N TRP A 478 1.98 -23.19 -20.39
CA TRP A 478 1.47 -21.92 -19.86
C TRP A 478 2.38 -20.76 -20.19
N THR A 479 1.80 -19.57 -20.40
CA THR A 479 2.53 -18.31 -20.36
C THR A 479 2.09 -17.59 -19.08
N VAL A 480 3.01 -17.47 -18.11
CA VAL A 480 2.75 -16.81 -16.82
C VAL A 480 3.12 -15.33 -16.93
N GLN A 481 2.12 -14.46 -16.84
CA GLN A 481 2.27 -13.00 -16.87
C GLN A 481 2.14 -12.41 -15.47
N SER A 482 2.34 -11.10 -15.34
CA SER A 482 2.32 -10.41 -14.05
C SER A 482 1.04 -10.70 -13.24
N GLN A 483 -0.15 -10.54 -13.86
CA GLN A 483 -1.44 -10.68 -13.18
C GLN A 483 -2.22 -11.94 -13.56
N ARG A 484 -1.80 -12.67 -14.59
CA ARG A 484 -2.56 -13.80 -15.16
C ARG A 484 -1.66 -14.88 -15.73
N ILE A 485 -2.27 -16.04 -15.94
CA ILE A 485 -1.71 -17.12 -16.74
C ILE A 485 -2.56 -17.32 -18.01
N ILE A 486 -1.92 -17.68 -19.11
CA ILE A 486 -2.57 -17.93 -20.40
C ILE A 486 -2.36 -19.39 -20.77
N ALA A 487 -3.46 -20.10 -20.99
CA ALA A 487 -3.45 -21.53 -21.31
C ALA A 487 -2.90 -21.81 -22.71
N GLY A 488 -1.90 -22.68 -22.79
CA GLY A 488 -1.35 -23.27 -24.00
C GLY A 488 -1.87 -24.69 -24.27
N ALA A 489 -1.05 -25.51 -24.91
CA ALA A 489 -1.40 -26.88 -25.18
C ALA A 489 -1.43 -27.75 -23.92
N GLY A 490 -2.52 -28.50 -23.71
CA GLY A 490 -2.67 -29.41 -22.57
C GLY A 490 -2.62 -28.72 -21.20
N ALA A 491 -2.92 -27.43 -21.13
CA ALA A 491 -2.86 -26.63 -19.92
C ALA A 491 -3.81 -27.16 -18.84
N ARG A 492 -3.26 -27.50 -17.70
CA ARG A 492 -3.99 -27.95 -16.50
C ARG A 492 -3.45 -27.26 -15.26
N LEU A 493 -4.35 -27.03 -14.29
CA LEU A 493 -4.04 -26.42 -13.01
C LEU A 493 -4.61 -27.29 -11.90
N ARG A 494 -3.84 -27.57 -10.86
CA ARG A 494 -4.30 -28.20 -9.62
C ARG A 494 -4.26 -27.22 -8.47
N LEU A 495 -5.20 -27.38 -7.54
CA LEU A 495 -5.27 -26.66 -6.29
C LEU A 495 -5.73 -27.62 -5.20
N HIS A 496 -5.02 -27.68 -4.08
CA HIS A 496 -5.47 -28.34 -2.86
C HIS A 496 -6.21 -27.32 -2.01
N PHE A 497 -7.53 -27.41 -1.93
CA PHE A 497 -8.37 -26.41 -1.28
C PHE A 497 -9.12 -26.95 -0.07
N HIS A 498 -9.36 -26.05 0.89
CA HIS A 498 -10.22 -26.26 2.05
C HIS A 498 -11.32 -25.17 2.06
N ALA A 499 -12.48 -25.45 1.48
CA ALA A 499 -13.61 -24.51 1.37
C ALA A 499 -14.89 -25.27 0.98
N HIS A 500 -16.06 -24.63 1.10
CA HIS A 500 -17.26 -25.18 0.46
C HIS A 500 -17.52 -24.61 -0.94
N ASP A 501 -17.13 -23.39 -1.19
CA ASP A 501 -17.21 -22.81 -2.53
C ASP A 501 -15.83 -22.43 -3.03
N VAL A 502 -15.55 -22.72 -4.32
CA VAL A 502 -14.34 -22.31 -5.00
C VAL A 502 -14.73 -21.52 -6.24
N TYR A 503 -14.17 -20.34 -6.33
CA TYR A 503 -14.36 -19.44 -7.46
C TYR A 503 -13.01 -19.18 -8.14
N ILE A 504 -13.07 -18.82 -9.41
CA ILE A 504 -11.88 -18.44 -10.19
C ILE A 504 -12.22 -17.23 -11.08
N VAL A 505 -11.32 -16.26 -11.11
CA VAL A 505 -11.38 -15.17 -12.08
C VAL A 505 -10.78 -15.65 -13.39
N LEU A 506 -11.60 -15.68 -14.45
CA LEU A 506 -11.19 -16.10 -15.80
C LEU A 506 -11.42 -14.98 -16.79
N GLY A 507 -10.65 -15.02 -17.89
CA GLY A 507 -10.77 -14.11 -19.01
C GLY A 507 -10.61 -14.79 -20.36
N GLY A 508 -10.91 -14.03 -21.42
CA GLY A 508 -10.91 -14.52 -22.77
C GLY A 508 -12.15 -15.38 -23.09
N HIS A 509 -12.01 -16.33 -24.04
CA HIS A 509 -13.11 -17.18 -24.51
C HIS A 509 -12.65 -18.63 -24.60
N GLY A 510 -13.49 -19.55 -24.15
CA GLY A 510 -13.20 -20.98 -24.22
C GLY A 510 -13.96 -21.81 -23.20
N ASN A 511 -13.41 -22.96 -22.86
CA ASN A 511 -14.01 -23.86 -21.88
C ASN A 511 -12.97 -24.30 -20.84
N VAL A 512 -13.41 -24.46 -19.60
CA VAL A 512 -12.64 -25.05 -18.51
C VAL A 512 -13.43 -26.24 -17.96
N ARG A 513 -12.79 -27.40 -17.88
CA ARG A 513 -13.37 -28.60 -17.27
C ARG A 513 -12.76 -28.79 -15.89
N ALA A 514 -13.62 -28.95 -14.88
CA ALA A 514 -13.21 -29.17 -13.51
C ALA A 514 -13.44 -30.62 -13.09
N THR A 515 -12.49 -31.17 -12.32
CA THR A 515 -12.66 -32.39 -11.55
C THR A 515 -12.28 -32.13 -10.10
N VAL A 516 -12.94 -32.82 -9.17
CA VAL A 516 -12.63 -32.77 -7.74
C VAL A 516 -12.35 -34.20 -7.28
N ASP A 517 -11.17 -34.46 -6.75
CA ASP A 517 -10.66 -35.79 -6.38
C ASP A 517 -10.80 -36.80 -7.54
N GLY A 518 -10.48 -36.35 -8.76
CA GLY A 518 -10.58 -37.14 -9.99
C GLY A 518 -12.00 -37.37 -10.52
N ARG A 519 -13.03 -36.90 -9.83
CA ARG A 519 -14.43 -37.03 -10.26
C ARG A 519 -14.87 -35.79 -11.05
N PRO A 520 -15.57 -35.95 -12.18
CA PRO A 520 -16.10 -34.81 -12.93
C PRO A 520 -16.94 -33.89 -12.05
N ALA A 521 -16.67 -32.60 -12.12
CA ALA A 521 -17.44 -31.57 -11.46
C ALA A 521 -18.15 -30.69 -12.50
N ARG A 522 -17.78 -29.42 -12.63
CA ARG A 522 -18.45 -28.47 -13.50
C ARG A 522 -17.66 -28.21 -14.77
N ALA A 523 -18.37 -28.09 -15.91
CA ALA A 523 -17.83 -27.48 -17.13
C ALA A 523 -18.19 -25.98 -17.13
N ILE A 524 -17.20 -25.12 -17.34
CA ILE A 524 -17.36 -23.66 -17.34
C ILE A 524 -17.13 -23.18 -18.77
N ARG A 525 -18.12 -22.49 -19.34
CA ARG A 525 -17.96 -21.74 -20.58
C ARG A 525 -17.47 -20.32 -20.22
N VAL A 526 -16.25 -19.99 -20.62
CA VAL A 526 -15.66 -18.67 -20.42
C VAL A 526 -16.13 -17.76 -21.56
N THR A 527 -16.77 -16.65 -21.21
CA THR A 527 -17.37 -15.71 -22.17
C THR A 527 -16.94 -14.26 -21.91
N GLY A 528 -15.93 -14.05 -21.09
CA GLY A 528 -15.39 -12.72 -20.75
C GLY A 528 -14.73 -12.71 -19.36
N ASP A 529 -14.20 -11.56 -19.02
CA ASP A 529 -13.39 -11.34 -17.82
C ASP A 529 -14.29 -11.14 -16.59
N ARG A 530 -14.38 -12.15 -15.74
CA ARG A 530 -15.21 -12.14 -14.52
C ARG A 530 -14.94 -13.32 -13.61
N LEU A 531 -15.59 -13.31 -12.45
CA LEU A 531 -15.62 -14.42 -11.51
C LEU A 531 -16.54 -15.55 -12.01
N TYR A 532 -16.08 -16.79 -11.88
CA TYR A 532 -16.82 -18.01 -12.21
C TYR A 532 -16.82 -18.97 -11.03
N THR A 533 -17.97 -19.57 -10.72
CA THR A 533 -18.09 -20.62 -9.71
C THR A 533 -17.57 -21.94 -10.29
N VAL A 534 -16.62 -22.56 -9.61
CA VAL A 534 -16.03 -23.86 -9.96
C VAL A 534 -16.63 -24.99 -9.15
N VAL A 535 -16.61 -24.83 -7.83
CA VAL A 535 -17.17 -25.78 -6.87
C VAL A 535 -18.21 -25.05 -6.04
N SER A 536 -19.33 -25.71 -5.75
CA SER A 536 -20.27 -25.27 -4.74
C SER A 536 -20.75 -26.49 -3.96
N SER A 537 -20.61 -26.46 -2.66
CA SER A 537 -20.92 -27.55 -1.74
C SER A 537 -21.64 -27.05 -0.51
N ARG A 538 -22.47 -27.88 0.12
CA ARG A 538 -23.12 -27.53 1.39
C ARG A 538 -22.19 -27.64 2.61
N LYS A 539 -21.04 -28.29 2.46
CA LYS A 539 -20.06 -28.52 3.53
C LYS A 539 -18.68 -28.13 3.04
N VAL A 540 -17.86 -27.66 3.95
CA VAL A 540 -16.43 -27.48 3.71
C VAL A 540 -15.82 -28.80 3.26
N ARG A 541 -15.02 -28.77 2.22
CA ARG A 541 -14.29 -29.90 1.64
C ARG A 541 -12.80 -29.61 1.70
N ASP A 542 -12.04 -30.61 2.05
CA ASP A 542 -10.60 -30.68 1.84
C ASP A 542 -10.39 -31.62 0.64
N ALA A 543 -9.95 -31.08 -0.51
CA ALA A 543 -9.97 -31.81 -1.77
C ALA A 543 -8.99 -31.24 -2.80
N ILE A 544 -8.65 -32.05 -3.80
CA ILE A 544 -7.85 -31.64 -4.96
C ILE A 544 -8.78 -31.25 -6.09
N LEU A 545 -8.77 -29.96 -6.45
CA LEU A 545 -9.36 -29.45 -7.68
C LEU A 545 -8.37 -29.57 -8.83
N GLU A 546 -8.78 -30.14 -9.97
CA GLU A 546 -8.03 -30.06 -11.22
C GLU A 546 -8.88 -29.38 -12.29
N LEU A 547 -8.29 -28.38 -12.95
CA LEU A 547 -8.89 -27.65 -14.06
C LEU A 547 -8.13 -27.93 -15.34
N ALA A 548 -8.84 -28.27 -16.42
CA ALA A 548 -8.28 -28.42 -17.76
C ALA A 548 -8.83 -27.30 -18.66
N PHE A 549 -7.93 -26.56 -19.29
CA PHE A 549 -8.25 -25.35 -20.03
C PHE A 549 -8.16 -25.55 -21.54
N THR A 550 -9.05 -24.91 -22.28
CA THR A 550 -8.83 -24.73 -23.73
C THR A 550 -7.77 -23.62 -23.94
N ARG A 551 -7.00 -23.77 -25.04
CA ARG A 551 -5.95 -22.80 -25.38
C ARG A 551 -6.49 -21.37 -25.48
N GLY A 552 -5.74 -20.41 -24.94
CA GLY A 552 -6.07 -18.98 -24.95
C GLY A 552 -6.94 -18.50 -23.80
N VAL A 553 -7.55 -19.39 -23.01
CA VAL A 553 -8.24 -18.99 -21.78
C VAL A 553 -7.22 -18.44 -20.80
N GLN A 554 -7.61 -17.36 -20.11
CA GLN A 554 -6.81 -16.66 -19.12
C GLN A 554 -7.37 -16.94 -17.72
N ALA A 555 -6.48 -17.04 -16.72
CA ALA A 555 -6.87 -17.17 -15.33
C ALA A 555 -6.04 -16.23 -14.44
N TYR A 556 -6.65 -15.64 -13.41
CA TYR A 556 -6.08 -14.57 -12.61
C TYR A 556 -5.91 -14.94 -11.13
N SER A 557 -6.98 -15.35 -10.46
CA SER A 557 -6.95 -15.76 -9.06
C SER A 557 -8.03 -16.78 -8.75
N PHE A 558 -7.80 -17.57 -7.69
CA PHE A 558 -8.83 -18.29 -6.95
C PHE A 558 -9.25 -17.51 -5.73
N THR A 559 -10.55 -17.59 -5.42
CA THR A 559 -11.13 -17.07 -4.20
C THR A 559 -12.18 -18.04 -3.67
N PHE A 560 -12.47 -17.98 -2.38
CA PHE A 560 -13.15 -19.08 -1.68
C PHE A 560 -14.34 -18.58 -0.84
N GLY A 561 -15.24 -19.53 -0.50
CA GLY A 561 -16.39 -19.30 0.36
C GLY A 561 -16.77 -20.49 1.19
#